data_9b926a83aa7fbdeaed5857f3ac645361
#
_entry.id   9b926a83aa7fbdeaed5857f3ac645361
#
_cell.length_a   1.000
_cell.length_b   1.000
_cell.length_c   1.000
_cell.angle_alpha   90.00
_cell.angle_beta   90.00
_cell.angle_gamma   90.00
#
_symmetry.space_group_name_H-M   'P 1'
#
loop_
_entity.id
_entity.type
_entity.pdbx_description
1 polymer ?
#
loop_
_entity_poly.entity_id
_entity_poly.type
_entity_poly.pdbx_seq_one_letter_code
_entity_poly.pdbx_strand_id
1 'polypeptide(L)'
;MLQGRVGRYPSKRVGGASWFGVIMDTNPPDSDHWWYRLFEEDRPDQFKLFHQPSGIGPDAENLANLPDNYYTNMMAGKDQEWINVYVHGRYGFIAEGKPVWPEYKDDLHSTDEHIAHYNKVIIGIDFGLTPAAVFGQLAPSGQLQVIDELVCEDMGALNFGKLLKQRLHTYYDGCEIEIYADPAGDQRSQTDEVTPFQILWNQGIDAWPCHTNDFTIRREIPAEFMQRLTFTGRPAFLVGPKAQMCRKALAGGYKYKRVQVTGEARFQDKPDKNRYSHVGDALQYMCLGAVGENRVIGGYGEQELDYSTTNRMIV
;
A
#
# COMPACT_ATOMS: atom_id res chain seq x y z
N MET A 1 -1.43 23.14 -18.40
CA MET A 1 -1.52 23.94 -19.66
C MET A 1 -2.67 24.95 -19.73
N LEU A 2 -3.71 24.87 -18.89
CA LEU A 2 -4.80 25.87 -18.86
C LEU A 2 -4.35 27.26 -18.41
N GLN A 3 -3.49 27.34 -17.40
CA GLN A 3 -2.97 28.60 -16.85
C GLN A 3 -2.35 29.53 -17.90
N GLY A 4 -1.64 29.00 -18.88
CA GLY A 4 -1.04 29.78 -19.95
C GLY A 4 -2.06 30.37 -20.94
N ARG A 5 -3.36 30.12 -20.77
CA ARG A 5 -4.42 30.62 -21.65
C ARG A 5 -5.30 31.69 -21.03
N VAL A 6 -5.27 31.84 -19.70
CA VAL A 6 -6.06 32.84 -18.98
C VAL A 6 -5.38 34.21 -18.98
N GLY A 7 -6.15 35.26 -18.87
CA GLY A 7 -5.64 36.66 -18.81
C GLY A 7 -5.06 37.23 -20.12
N ARG A 8 -5.22 36.54 -21.24
CA ARG A 8 -4.70 37.01 -22.55
C ARG A 8 -5.59 38.07 -23.19
N TYR A 9 -6.86 38.12 -22.85
CA TYR A 9 -7.82 39.06 -23.41
C TYR A 9 -8.68 39.66 -22.28
N PRO A 10 -9.02 40.97 -22.34
CA PRO A 10 -8.50 41.97 -23.26
C PRO A 10 -6.99 42.19 -23.11
N SER A 11 -6.33 42.68 -24.14
CA SER A 11 -4.91 42.98 -24.07
C SER A 11 -4.63 44.13 -23.10
N LYS A 12 -3.43 44.18 -22.48
CA LYS A 12 -3.02 45.27 -21.59
C LYS A 12 -3.14 46.66 -22.24
N ARG A 13 -3.04 46.76 -23.58
CA ARG A 13 -3.18 48.02 -24.32
C ARG A 13 -4.60 48.59 -24.27
N VAL A 14 -5.61 47.76 -24.01
CA VAL A 14 -7.02 48.15 -23.91
C VAL A 14 -7.60 47.91 -22.51
N GLY A 15 -6.73 48.04 -21.49
CA GLY A 15 -7.13 47.93 -20.08
C GLY A 15 -6.81 46.59 -19.39
N GLY A 16 -6.58 45.54 -20.14
CA GLY A 16 -6.32 44.20 -19.59
C GLY A 16 -7.54 43.53 -18.92
N ALA A 17 -7.39 42.30 -18.49
CA ALA A 17 -8.41 41.59 -17.71
C ALA A 17 -8.40 42.09 -16.25
N SER A 18 -9.56 42.42 -15.68
CA SER A 18 -9.71 42.82 -14.29
C SER A 18 -9.47 41.65 -13.32
N TRP A 19 -9.74 40.44 -13.76
CA TRP A 19 -9.46 39.20 -13.08
C TRP A 19 -9.19 38.11 -14.10
N PHE A 20 -8.32 37.16 -13.75
CA PHE A 20 -8.13 35.94 -14.51
C PHE A 20 -7.68 34.80 -13.58
N GLY A 21 -8.12 33.59 -13.88
CA GLY A 21 -7.79 32.41 -13.08
C GLY A 21 -8.41 31.16 -13.71
N VAL A 22 -8.15 30.02 -13.10
CA VAL A 22 -8.78 28.74 -13.40
C VAL A 22 -9.47 28.27 -12.12
N ILE A 23 -10.76 28.00 -12.20
CA ILE A 23 -11.53 27.37 -11.14
C ILE A 23 -11.80 25.95 -11.58
N MET A 24 -11.53 24.99 -10.71
CA MET A 24 -11.76 23.57 -10.93
C MET A 24 -12.46 23.00 -9.71
N ASP A 25 -13.33 22.04 -9.92
CA ASP A 25 -13.97 21.25 -8.86
C ASP A 25 -13.83 19.76 -9.18
N THR A 26 -13.78 18.95 -8.15
CA THR A 26 -13.74 17.49 -8.25
C THR A 26 -14.20 16.88 -6.92
N ASN A 27 -14.78 15.69 -6.98
CA ASN A 27 -14.83 14.86 -5.77
C ASN A 27 -13.41 14.52 -5.34
N PRO A 28 -13.13 14.35 -4.04
CA PRO A 28 -11.79 14.02 -3.57
C PRO A 28 -11.25 12.79 -4.30
N PRO A 29 -10.14 12.91 -5.04
CA PRO A 29 -9.52 11.76 -5.68
C PRO A 29 -8.76 10.91 -4.65
N ASP A 30 -8.07 9.88 -5.13
CA ASP A 30 -7.10 9.20 -4.26
C ASP A 30 -5.88 10.08 -3.96
N SER A 31 -5.17 9.75 -2.90
CA SER A 31 -3.99 10.51 -2.44
C SER A 31 -2.78 10.42 -3.38
N ASP A 32 -2.81 9.57 -4.42
CA ASP A 32 -1.76 9.50 -5.44
C ASP A 32 -2.07 10.35 -6.67
N HIS A 33 -3.27 10.87 -6.75
CA HIS A 33 -3.68 11.70 -7.87
C HIS A 33 -2.89 13.02 -7.88
N TRP A 34 -2.59 13.53 -9.09
CA TRP A 34 -1.88 14.79 -9.27
C TRP A 34 -2.51 15.97 -8.52
N TRP A 35 -3.84 15.95 -8.34
CA TRP A 35 -4.59 16.95 -7.59
C TRP A 35 -4.15 16.98 -6.13
N TYR A 36 -4.08 15.80 -5.46
CA TYR A 36 -3.65 15.71 -4.07
C TYR A 36 -2.22 16.24 -3.92
N ARG A 37 -1.30 15.79 -4.78
CA ARG A 37 0.09 16.26 -4.76
C ARG A 37 0.19 17.77 -4.92
N LEU A 38 -0.52 18.34 -5.90
CA LEU A 38 -0.45 19.76 -6.17
C LEU A 38 -1.05 20.62 -5.06
N PHE A 39 -2.22 20.22 -4.51
CA PHE A 39 -2.99 21.07 -3.61
C PHE A 39 -2.79 20.74 -2.13
N GLU A 40 -2.39 19.51 -1.77
CA GLU A 40 -2.19 19.09 -0.38
C GLU A 40 -0.71 18.95 0.00
N GLU A 41 0.15 18.51 -0.92
CA GLU A 41 1.57 18.31 -0.66
C GLU A 41 2.40 19.54 -1.06
N ASP A 42 2.39 19.91 -2.36
CA ASP A 42 3.23 20.98 -2.91
C ASP A 42 2.76 22.38 -2.52
N ARG A 43 1.45 22.59 -2.46
CA ARG A 43 0.77 23.85 -2.05
C ARG A 43 1.41 25.13 -2.59
N PRO A 44 1.58 25.31 -3.90
CA PRO A 44 2.18 26.53 -4.43
C PRO A 44 1.35 27.76 -4.04
N ASP A 45 1.99 28.87 -3.67
CA ASP A 45 1.35 30.11 -3.18
C ASP A 45 0.23 30.66 -4.09
N GLN A 46 0.30 30.35 -5.39
CA GLN A 46 -0.65 30.83 -6.39
C GLN A 46 -1.93 29.98 -6.46
N PHE A 47 -1.98 28.86 -5.74
CA PHE A 47 -3.11 27.94 -5.73
C PHE A 47 -3.85 28.02 -4.40
N LYS A 48 -5.18 27.96 -4.47
CA LYS A 48 -6.02 27.88 -3.29
C LYS A 48 -6.91 26.67 -3.40
N LEU A 49 -6.95 25.88 -2.34
CA LEU A 49 -7.85 24.74 -2.18
C LEU A 49 -8.97 25.13 -1.21
N PHE A 50 -10.17 24.77 -1.59
CA PHE A 50 -11.37 24.92 -0.76
C PHE A 50 -11.97 23.52 -0.59
N HIS A 51 -12.11 23.09 0.65
CA HIS A 51 -12.80 21.85 0.98
C HIS A 51 -14.26 22.13 1.30
N GLN A 52 -15.16 21.40 0.66
CA GLN A 52 -16.55 21.39 1.07
C GLN A 52 -16.67 20.47 2.30
N PRO A 53 -17.33 20.93 3.38
CA PRO A 53 -17.52 20.11 4.55
C PRO A 53 -18.42 18.90 4.27
N SER A 54 -18.42 17.93 5.20
CA SER A 54 -19.28 16.75 5.10
C SER A 54 -20.76 17.13 4.90
N GLY A 55 -21.45 16.47 4.00
CA GLY A 55 -22.86 16.69 3.73
C GLY A 55 -23.82 16.29 4.87
N ILE A 56 -23.32 15.61 5.90
CA ILE A 56 -24.11 15.14 7.06
C ILE A 56 -23.51 15.57 8.40
N GLY A 57 -22.58 16.52 8.40
CA GLY A 57 -21.98 17.06 9.62
C GLY A 57 -22.73 18.31 10.13
N PRO A 58 -22.34 18.84 11.30
CA PRO A 58 -22.90 20.09 11.80
C PRO A 58 -22.57 21.30 10.93
N ASP A 59 -21.48 21.19 10.14
CA ASP A 59 -21.02 22.22 9.22
C ASP A 59 -21.49 21.99 7.77
N ALA A 60 -22.47 21.08 7.57
CA ALA A 60 -22.99 20.78 6.24
C ALA A 60 -23.62 22.01 5.59
N GLU A 61 -23.19 22.29 4.37
CA GLU A 61 -23.62 23.47 3.61
C GLU A 61 -24.77 23.14 2.66
N ASN A 62 -25.54 24.18 2.31
CA ASN A 62 -26.56 24.15 1.27
C ASN A 62 -27.70 23.13 1.45
N LEU A 63 -27.91 22.59 2.65
CA LEU A 63 -28.94 21.58 2.93
C LEU A 63 -30.36 22.07 2.60
N ALA A 64 -30.62 23.36 2.80
CA ALA A 64 -31.95 23.96 2.54
C ALA A 64 -32.34 23.94 1.06
N ASN A 65 -31.40 23.78 0.14
CA ASN A 65 -31.61 23.71 -1.30
C ASN A 65 -31.60 22.28 -1.85
N LEU A 66 -31.40 21.29 -1.01
CA LEU A 66 -31.39 19.87 -1.39
C LEU A 66 -32.74 19.23 -1.04
N PRO A 67 -33.17 18.21 -1.78
CA PRO A 67 -34.35 17.42 -1.43
C PRO A 67 -34.23 16.82 -0.02
N ASP A 68 -35.34 16.61 0.64
CA ASP A 68 -35.39 15.94 1.95
C ASP A 68 -34.69 14.56 1.87
N ASN A 69 -33.91 14.27 2.89
CA ASN A 69 -33.13 13.00 2.99
C ASN A 69 -32.13 12.77 1.83
N TYR A 70 -31.68 13.81 1.15
CA TYR A 70 -30.77 13.69 0.00
C TYR A 70 -29.57 12.77 0.30
N TYR A 71 -28.77 13.10 1.33
CA TYR A 71 -27.60 12.31 1.69
C TYR A 71 -27.95 10.93 2.24
N THR A 72 -29.02 10.79 3.00
CA THR A 72 -29.50 9.49 3.50
C THR A 72 -29.86 8.55 2.35
N ASN A 73 -30.55 9.06 1.34
CA ASN A 73 -30.90 8.29 0.15
C ASN A 73 -29.66 7.97 -0.70
N MET A 74 -28.73 8.92 -0.78
CA MET A 74 -27.48 8.76 -1.52
C MET A 74 -26.55 7.68 -0.92
N MET A 75 -26.53 7.52 0.40
CA MET A 75 -25.76 6.51 1.13
C MET A 75 -26.37 5.10 1.04
N ALA A 76 -27.64 4.98 0.73
CA ALA A 76 -28.32 3.69 0.72
C ALA A 76 -27.66 2.68 -0.24
N GLY A 77 -27.21 1.54 0.28
CA GLY A 77 -26.55 0.48 -0.48
C GLY A 77 -25.12 0.80 -0.93
N LYS A 78 -24.50 1.85 -0.40
CA LYS A 78 -23.10 2.20 -0.67
C LYS A 78 -22.18 1.69 0.43
N ASP A 79 -20.95 1.33 0.05
CA ASP A 79 -19.91 1.01 1.02
C ASP A 79 -19.39 2.26 1.75
N GLN A 80 -18.68 2.05 2.84
CA GLN A 80 -18.17 3.15 3.68
C GLN A 80 -17.13 4.01 2.94
N GLU A 81 -16.35 3.43 2.03
CA GLU A 81 -15.34 4.18 1.27
C GLU A 81 -16.00 5.14 0.29
N TRP A 82 -17.04 4.68 -0.39
CA TRP A 82 -17.84 5.53 -1.25
C TRP A 82 -18.49 6.68 -0.45
N ILE A 83 -19.04 6.38 0.74
CA ILE A 83 -19.62 7.37 1.64
C ILE A 83 -18.55 8.38 2.09
N ASN A 84 -17.35 7.92 2.43
CA ASN A 84 -16.25 8.79 2.84
C ASN A 84 -15.88 9.80 1.74
N VAL A 85 -15.82 9.37 0.48
CA VAL A 85 -15.47 10.25 -0.63
C VAL A 85 -16.63 11.19 -1.01
N TYR A 86 -17.82 10.65 -1.27
CA TYR A 86 -18.90 11.42 -1.88
C TYR A 86 -19.81 12.14 -0.89
N VAL A 87 -19.81 11.73 0.38
CA VAL A 87 -20.64 12.35 1.42
C VAL A 87 -19.78 13.13 2.41
N HIS A 88 -18.66 12.56 2.84
CA HIS A 88 -17.77 13.20 3.79
C HIS A 88 -16.68 14.07 3.17
N GLY A 89 -16.50 14.02 1.84
CA GLY A 89 -15.48 14.79 1.14
C GLY A 89 -14.04 14.40 1.52
N ARG A 90 -13.82 13.15 1.94
CA ARG A 90 -12.50 12.64 2.34
C ARG A 90 -11.74 12.07 1.16
N TYR A 91 -10.44 12.29 1.13
CA TYR A 91 -9.57 11.57 0.19
C TYR A 91 -9.62 10.08 0.52
N GLY A 92 -9.69 9.23 -0.50
CA GLY A 92 -9.76 7.80 -0.31
C GLY A 92 -9.66 7.06 -1.64
N PHE A 93 -9.45 5.75 -1.58
CA PHE A 93 -9.48 4.91 -2.75
C PHE A 93 -10.91 4.49 -3.03
N ILE A 94 -11.49 4.99 -4.13
CA ILE A 94 -12.70 4.39 -4.69
C ILE A 94 -12.24 3.14 -5.42
N ALA A 95 -12.43 2.00 -4.81
CA ALA A 95 -12.08 0.72 -5.42
C ALA A 95 -13.01 0.43 -6.61
N GLU A 96 -12.65 0.92 -7.80
CA GLU A 96 -13.17 0.37 -9.04
C GLU A 96 -12.62 -1.05 -9.24
N GLY A 97 -13.10 -2.00 -8.44
CA GLY A 97 -12.61 -3.37 -8.45
C GLY A 97 -12.80 -4.05 -7.09
N LYS A 98 -12.46 -5.32 -7.02
CA LYS A 98 -12.47 -6.08 -5.76
C LYS A 98 -11.05 -6.02 -5.16
N PRO A 99 -10.85 -5.49 -3.95
CA PRO A 99 -9.55 -5.51 -3.28
C PRO A 99 -9.00 -6.94 -3.18
N VAL A 100 -7.68 -7.10 -3.24
CA VAL A 100 -7.04 -8.40 -3.02
C VAL A 100 -7.28 -8.86 -1.59
N TRP A 101 -7.26 -7.93 -0.64
CA TRP A 101 -7.53 -8.19 0.78
C TRP A 101 -8.73 -7.37 1.29
N PRO A 102 -9.97 -7.84 1.08
CA PRO A 102 -11.15 -7.19 1.67
C PRO A 102 -11.17 -7.30 3.20
N GLU A 103 -10.30 -8.14 3.78
CA GLU A 103 -10.09 -8.32 5.22
C GLU A 103 -9.39 -7.12 5.86
N TYR A 104 -8.61 -6.36 5.09
CA TYR A 104 -7.91 -5.17 5.58
C TYR A 104 -8.89 -4.06 5.95
N LYS A 105 -8.68 -3.48 7.13
CA LYS A 105 -9.39 -2.30 7.63
C LYS A 105 -8.34 -1.31 8.12
N ASP A 106 -8.27 -0.14 7.49
CA ASP A 106 -7.20 0.82 7.73
C ASP A 106 -7.17 1.32 9.18
N ASP A 107 -8.34 1.61 9.76
CA ASP A 107 -8.51 2.03 11.15
C ASP A 107 -8.12 0.97 12.19
N LEU A 108 -8.10 -0.32 11.79
CA LEU A 108 -7.77 -1.45 12.66
C LEU A 108 -6.34 -1.96 12.44
N HIS A 109 -5.88 -1.94 11.19
CA HIS A 109 -4.64 -2.61 10.77
C HIS A 109 -3.51 -1.63 10.42
N SER A 110 -3.68 -0.33 10.67
CA SER A 110 -2.62 0.65 10.51
C SER A 110 -2.40 1.50 11.75
N THR A 111 -1.22 2.12 11.80
CA THR A 111 -0.89 3.10 12.84
C THR A 111 -0.03 4.21 12.23
N ASP A 112 -0.22 5.43 12.76
CA ASP A 112 0.65 6.57 12.44
C ASP A 112 1.79 6.72 13.47
N GLU A 113 1.79 5.88 14.53
CA GLU A 113 2.87 5.81 15.49
C GLU A 113 4.05 5.00 14.95
N HIS A 114 5.26 5.45 15.27
CA HIS A 114 6.48 4.73 14.88
C HIS A 114 6.54 3.34 15.52
N ILE A 115 6.70 2.32 14.68
CA ILE A 115 6.95 0.95 15.14
C ILE A 115 8.46 0.75 15.24
N ALA A 116 8.97 0.50 16.45
CA ALA A 116 10.36 0.12 16.65
C ALA A 116 10.61 -1.29 16.11
N HIS A 117 11.76 -1.51 15.45
CA HIS A 117 12.12 -2.84 14.99
C HIS A 117 12.70 -3.70 16.13
N TYR A 118 12.47 -5.00 16.02
CA TYR A 118 13.13 -6.01 16.83
C TYR A 118 14.47 -6.42 16.19
N ASN A 119 15.20 -7.31 16.87
CA ASN A 119 16.49 -7.80 16.34
C ASN A 119 16.34 -8.58 15.04
N LYS A 120 15.23 -9.29 14.83
CA LYS A 120 14.96 -10.05 13.61
C LYS A 120 14.00 -9.27 12.69
N VAL A 121 14.45 -9.02 11.45
CA VAL A 121 13.68 -8.37 10.40
C VAL A 121 13.57 -9.29 9.19
N ILE A 122 12.36 -9.44 8.70
CA ILE A 122 12.04 -10.28 7.55
C ILE A 122 11.69 -9.36 6.38
N ILE A 123 12.28 -9.62 5.22
CA ILE A 123 12.09 -8.77 4.03
C ILE A 123 11.54 -9.62 2.90
N GLY A 124 10.46 -9.15 2.29
CA GLY A 124 9.96 -9.72 1.05
C GLY A 124 10.33 -8.85 -0.14
N ILE A 125 10.78 -9.45 -1.25
CA ILE A 125 11.15 -8.72 -2.46
C ILE A 125 10.36 -9.22 -3.66
N ASP A 126 9.78 -8.30 -4.42
CA ASP A 126 9.29 -8.51 -5.77
C ASP A 126 10.25 -7.88 -6.78
N PHE A 127 10.73 -8.68 -7.75
CA PHE A 127 11.64 -8.24 -8.80
C PHE A 127 10.87 -7.73 -10.02
N GLY A 128 11.45 -6.80 -10.74
CA GLY A 128 10.90 -6.26 -11.98
C GLY A 128 11.49 -4.89 -12.29
N LEU A 129 10.89 -4.15 -13.22
CA LEU A 129 11.26 -2.76 -13.49
C LEU A 129 10.78 -1.78 -12.41
N THR A 130 9.88 -2.24 -11.56
CA THR A 130 9.43 -1.51 -10.35
C THR A 130 9.67 -2.40 -9.13
N PRO A 131 10.95 -2.66 -8.78
CA PRO A 131 11.27 -3.56 -7.68
C PRO A 131 10.79 -2.98 -6.36
N ALA A 132 10.27 -3.85 -5.51
CA ALA A 132 9.76 -3.49 -4.20
C ALA A 132 10.31 -4.43 -3.13
N ALA A 133 10.66 -3.87 -1.96
CA ALA A 133 10.96 -4.61 -0.74
C ALA A 133 10.03 -4.14 0.38
N VAL A 134 9.44 -5.07 1.10
CA VAL A 134 8.63 -4.83 2.30
C VAL A 134 9.33 -5.42 3.49
N PHE A 135 9.53 -4.60 4.52
CA PHE A 135 10.21 -4.97 5.76
C PHE A 135 9.18 -5.26 6.84
N GLY A 136 9.27 -6.40 7.44
CA GLY A 136 8.36 -6.83 8.49
C GLY A 136 9.06 -7.53 9.63
N GLN A 137 8.31 -7.77 10.68
CA GLN A 137 8.74 -8.50 11.87
C GLN A 137 7.56 -9.18 12.54
N LEU A 138 7.85 -10.25 13.27
CA LEU A 138 6.87 -10.91 14.11
C LEU A 138 7.12 -10.51 15.56
N ALA A 139 6.18 -9.77 16.14
CA ALA A 139 6.24 -9.38 17.54
C ALA A 139 6.07 -10.59 18.46
N PRO A 140 6.59 -10.57 19.70
CA PRO A 140 6.36 -11.63 20.68
C PRO A 140 4.90 -11.91 20.98
N SER A 141 4.02 -10.93 20.74
CA SER A 141 2.56 -11.08 20.85
C SER A 141 1.92 -11.91 19.73
N GLY A 142 2.68 -12.33 18.72
CA GLY A 142 2.18 -12.97 17.51
C GLY A 142 1.60 -12.00 16.48
N GLN A 143 1.84 -10.68 16.64
CA GLN A 143 1.46 -9.66 15.66
C GLN A 143 2.51 -9.57 14.55
N LEU A 144 2.09 -9.71 13.30
CA LEU A 144 2.90 -9.41 12.13
C LEU A 144 2.86 -7.90 11.86
N GLN A 145 4.00 -7.26 11.89
CA GLN A 145 4.14 -5.82 11.73
C GLN A 145 4.91 -5.51 10.45
N VAL A 146 4.35 -4.69 9.58
CA VAL A 146 5.05 -4.08 8.44
C VAL A 146 5.64 -2.77 8.92
N ILE A 147 6.98 -2.69 8.96
CA ILE A 147 7.69 -1.58 9.61
C ILE A 147 8.28 -0.58 8.62
N ASP A 148 8.53 -1.00 7.37
CA ASP A 148 9.17 -0.17 6.36
C ASP A 148 8.94 -0.72 4.96
N GLU A 149 9.25 0.08 3.93
CA GLU A 149 9.22 -0.34 2.52
C GLU A 149 10.31 0.37 1.70
N LEU A 150 10.74 -0.25 0.63
CA LEU A 150 11.55 0.36 -0.42
C LEU A 150 10.93 0.04 -1.77
N VAL A 151 10.34 1.03 -2.42
CA VAL A 151 9.73 0.90 -3.75
C VAL A 151 10.48 1.79 -4.72
N CYS A 152 10.90 1.22 -5.85
CA CYS A 152 11.63 1.94 -6.89
C CYS A 152 10.89 1.83 -8.21
N GLU A 153 10.94 2.86 -9.04
CA GLU A 153 10.39 2.86 -10.40
C GLU A 153 11.55 2.87 -11.40
N ASP A 154 11.38 2.18 -12.54
CA ASP A 154 12.35 2.11 -13.64
C ASP A 154 13.78 1.73 -13.20
N MET A 155 13.90 0.75 -12.32
CA MET A 155 15.17 0.38 -11.71
C MET A 155 15.46 -1.12 -11.83
N GLY A 156 16.63 -1.46 -12.34
CA GLY A 156 17.11 -2.85 -12.38
C GLY A 156 17.68 -3.32 -11.03
N ALA A 157 17.78 -4.64 -10.88
CA ALA A 157 18.21 -5.31 -9.65
C ALA A 157 19.56 -4.82 -9.09
N LEU A 158 20.50 -4.41 -9.94
CA LEU A 158 21.81 -3.93 -9.51
C LEU A 158 21.70 -2.63 -8.68
N ASN A 159 20.94 -1.66 -9.14
CA ASN A 159 20.79 -0.37 -8.45
C ASN A 159 19.83 -0.51 -7.26
N PHE A 160 18.79 -1.32 -7.40
CA PHE A 160 17.90 -1.67 -6.29
C PHE A 160 18.67 -2.31 -5.14
N GLY A 161 19.54 -3.28 -5.42
CA GLY A 161 20.38 -3.92 -4.41
C GLY A 161 21.28 -2.93 -3.66
N LYS A 162 21.85 -1.93 -4.36
CA LYS A 162 22.65 -0.88 -3.71
C LYS A 162 21.81 -0.05 -2.71
N LEU A 163 20.59 0.34 -3.11
CA LEU A 163 19.68 1.10 -2.23
C LEU A 163 19.22 0.23 -1.05
N LEU A 164 18.90 -1.03 -1.30
CA LEU A 164 18.54 -1.97 -0.24
C LEU A 164 19.67 -2.14 0.76
N LYS A 165 20.92 -2.36 0.28
CA LYS A 165 22.10 -2.46 1.14
C LYS A 165 22.34 -1.20 1.95
N GLN A 166 22.20 -0.02 1.34
CA GLN A 166 22.32 1.24 2.07
C GLN A 166 21.25 1.36 3.16
N ARG A 167 20.00 0.97 2.87
CA ARG A 167 18.90 1.02 3.84
C ARG A 167 19.14 0.06 5.00
N LEU A 168 19.59 -1.16 4.70
CA LEU A 168 19.96 -2.16 5.72
C LEU A 168 21.03 -1.62 6.66
N HIS A 169 22.10 -1.08 6.10
CA HIS A 169 23.21 -0.52 6.91
C HIS A 169 22.77 0.71 7.73
N THR A 170 21.89 1.57 7.18
CA THR A 170 21.49 2.81 7.86
C THR A 170 20.51 2.59 9.00
N TYR A 171 19.56 1.64 8.84
CA TYR A 171 18.43 1.51 9.76
C TYR A 171 18.36 0.17 10.48
N TYR A 172 19.06 -0.85 9.98
CA TYR A 172 18.96 -2.23 10.47
C TYR A 172 20.34 -2.86 10.77
N ASP A 173 21.35 -2.02 10.98
CA ASP A 173 22.69 -2.48 11.32
C ASP A 173 22.66 -3.30 12.62
N GLY A 174 23.27 -4.49 12.60
CA GLY A 174 23.26 -5.42 13.73
C GLY A 174 22.00 -6.26 13.89
N CYS A 175 20.97 -6.08 13.02
CA CYS A 175 19.80 -6.95 13.02
C CYS A 175 20.07 -8.28 12.29
N GLU A 176 19.38 -9.32 12.70
CA GLU A 176 19.25 -10.57 11.94
C GLU A 176 18.29 -10.33 10.79
N ILE A 177 18.79 -10.43 9.56
CA ILE A 177 18.01 -10.15 8.35
C ILE A 177 17.74 -11.44 7.60
N GLU A 178 16.47 -11.72 7.33
CA GLU A 178 16.03 -12.79 6.43
C GLU A 178 15.33 -12.18 5.22
N ILE A 179 15.76 -12.52 4.01
CA ILE A 179 15.23 -11.96 2.77
C ILE A 179 14.66 -13.06 1.90
N TYR A 180 13.37 -12.94 1.59
CA TYR A 180 12.63 -13.86 0.74
C TYR A 180 12.12 -13.13 -0.50
N ALA A 181 12.25 -13.73 -1.66
CA ALA A 181 11.89 -13.05 -2.89
C ALA A 181 11.12 -13.95 -3.86
N ASP A 182 10.56 -13.31 -4.91
CA ASP A 182 9.88 -14.00 -6.00
C ASP A 182 10.79 -15.10 -6.58
N PRO A 183 10.36 -16.38 -6.58
CA PRO A 183 11.11 -17.45 -7.22
C PRO A 183 11.39 -17.21 -8.70
N ALA A 184 10.56 -16.40 -9.39
CA ALA A 184 10.83 -16.02 -10.78
C ALA A 184 12.14 -15.21 -10.94
N GLY A 185 12.65 -14.61 -9.87
CA GLY A 185 13.96 -13.94 -9.85
C GLY A 185 15.17 -14.87 -10.05
N ASP A 186 14.97 -16.19 -10.02
CA ASP A 186 16.00 -17.19 -10.38
C ASP A 186 16.02 -17.50 -11.90
N GLN A 187 15.06 -16.97 -12.65
CA GLN A 187 15.02 -17.14 -14.10
C GLN A 187 16.03 -16.19 -14.77
N ARG A 188 16.87 -16.74 -15.63
CA ARG A 188 17.79 -15.96 -16.45
C ARG A 188 16.99 -15.12 -17.44
N SER A 189 17.35 -13.85 -17.59
CA SER A 189 16.82 -13.04 -18.69
C SER A 189 17.45 -13.51 -20.02
N GLN A 190 16.73 -13.36 -21.13
CA GLN A 190 17.27 -13.73 -22.46
C GLN A 190 18.49 -12.87 -22.85
N THR A 191 18.71 -11.75 -22.20
CA THR A 191 19.77 -10.78 -22.50
C THR A 191 20.91 -10.78 -21.50
N ASP A 192 20.66 -11.24 -20.25
CA ASP A 192 21.67 -11.28 -19.19
C ASP A 192 21.79 -12.70 -18.63
N GLU A 193 23.01 -13.20 -18.55
CA GLU A 193 23.31 -14.51 -17.97
C GLU A 193 23.16 -14.51 -16.41
N VAL A 194 23.03 -13.33 -15.80
CA VAL A 194 23.02 -13.14 -14.33
C VAL A 194 21.60 -12.94 -13.82
N THR A 195 21.20 -13.74 -12.85
CA THR A 195 19.88 -13.64 -12.24
C THR A 195 19.80 -12.49 -11.20
N PRO A 196 18.60 -11.93 -10.90
CA PRO A 196 18.42 -10.98 -9.81
C PRO A 196 19.00 -11.46 -8.47
N PHE A 197 18.87 -12.74 -8.13
CA PHE A 197 19.46 -13.31 -6.92
C PHE A 197 21.00 -13.24 -6.95
N GLN A 198 21.64 -13.63 -8.07
CA GLN A 198 23.10 -13.54 -8.22
C GLN A 198 23.58 -12.09 -8.10
N ILE A 199 22.83 -11.12 -8.60
CA ILE A 199 23.15 -9.69 -8.47
C ILE A 199 23.13 -9.27 -7.01
N LEU A 200 22.14 -9.70 -6.23
CA LEU A 200 22.04 -9.40 -4.80
C LEU A 200 23.16 -10.09 -4.01
N TRP A 201 23.42 -11.37 -4.24
CA TRP A 201 24.51 -12.12 -3.59
C TRP A 201 25.89 -11.49 -3.84
N ASN A 202 26.17 -11.04 -5.07
CA ASN A 202 27.42 -10.35 -5.41
C ASN A 202 27.56 -9.01 -4.67
N GLN A 203 26.47 -8.45 -4.16
CA GLN A 203 26.50 -7.26 -3.31
C GLN A 203 26.54 -7.58 -1.82
N GLY A 204 26.55 -8.86 -1.44
CA GLY A 204 26.53 -9.34 -0.06
C GLY A 204 25.15 -9.23 0.57
N ILE A 205 24.08 -9.31 -0.24
CA ILE A 205 22.69 -9.40 0.21
C ILE A 205 22.23 -10.85 0.04
N ASP A 206 22.00 -11.52 1.15
CA ASP A 206 21.66 -12.94 1.18
C ASP A 206 20.14 -13.11 1.06
N ALA A 207 19.65 -13.15 -0.18
CA ALA A 207 18.24 -13.30 -0.52
C ALA A 207 17.95 -14.70 -1.06
N TRP A 208 16.82 -15.28 -0.67
CA TRP A 208 16.41 -16.62 -1.02
C TRP A 208 15.06 -16.64 -1.75
N PRO A 209 14.88 -17.51 -2.74
CA PRO A 209 13.58 -17.68 -3.36
C PRO A 209 12.59 -18.26 -2.37
N CYS A 210 11.35 -17.75 -2.37
CA CYS A 210 10.26 -18.38 -1.65
C CYS A 210 9.99 -19.79 -2.22
N HIS A 211 9.48 -20.68 -1.36
CA HIS A 211 9.18 -22.06 -1.73
C HIS A 211 7.98 -22.19 -2.69
N THR A 212 7.16 -21.16 -2.83
CA THR A 212 6.02 -21.14 -3.73
C THR A 212 5.81 -19.77 -4.37
N ASN A 213 5.31 -19.79 -5.62
CA ASN A 213 4.81 -18.61 -6.33
C ASN A 213 3.28 -18.69 -6.57
N ASP A 214 2.59 -19.66 -5.95
CA ASP A 214 1.14 -19.75 -6.06
C ASP A 214 0.48 -18.54 -5.40
N PHE A 215 -0.25 -17.77 -6.20
CA PHE A 215 -0.88 -16.53 -5.75
C PHE A 215 -1.91 -16.77 -4.64
N THR A 216 -2.67 -17.87 -4.71
CA THR A 216 -3.70 -18.18 -3.72
C THR A 216 -3.08 -18.41 -2.35
N ILE A 217 -2.02 -19.23 -2.30
CA ILE A 217 -1.29 -19.50 -1.06
C ILE A 217 -0.69 -18.21 -0.50
N ARG A 218 -0.01 -17.43 -1.34
CA ARG A 218 0.64 -16.18 -0.92
C ARG A 218 -0.36 -15.15 -0.40
N ARG A 219 -1.53 -15.05 -1.02
CA ARG A 219 -2.61 -14.10 -0.65
C ARG A 219 -3.25 -14.45 0.69
N GLU A 220 -3.42 -15.77 0.98
CA GLU A 220 -4.12 -16.22 2.20
C GLU A 220 -3.34 -15.91 3.48
N ILE A 221 -2.01 -15.91 3.45
CA ILE A 221 -1.21 -15.71 4.67
C ILE A 221 -1.43 -14.32 5.30
N PRO A 222 -1.26 -13.18 4.58
CA PRO A 222 -1.60 -11.88 5.17
C PRO A 222 -3.07 -11.77 5.54
N ALA A 223 -4.00 -12.39 4.78
CA ALA A 223 -5.42 -12.40 5.11
C ALA A 223 -5.71 -13.09 6.45
N GLU A 224 -5.04 -14.19 6.74
CA GLU A 224 -5.15 -14.88 8.04
C GLU A 224 -4.72 -13.97 9.20
N PHE A 225 -3.59 -13.26 9.06
CA PHE A 225 -3.16 -12.32 10.10
C PHE A 225 -4.15 -11.16 10.29
N MET A 226 -4.77 -10.67 9.22
CA MET A 226 -5.77 -9.61 9.31
C MET A 226 -7.07 -10.05 9.99
N GLN A 227 -7.43 -11.33 9.91
CA GLN A 227 -8.68 -11.86 10.46
C GLN A 227 -8.57 -12.29 11.91
N ARG A 228 -7.39 -12.40 12.47
CA ARG A 228 -7.19 -12.89 13.83
C ARG A 228 -6.71 -11.81 14.80
N LEU A 229 -6.86 -12.10 16.08
CA LEU A 229 -6.29 -11.31 17.16
C LEU A 229 -5.05 -12.01 17.72
N THR A 230 -4.14 -11.21 18.28
CA THR A 230 -3.05 -11.70 19.11
C THR A 230 -3.57 -12.24 20.44
N PHE A 231 -2.73 -12.94 21.21
CA PHE A 231 -3.11 -13.37 22.55
C PHE A 231 -3.39 -12.18 23.52
N THR A 232 -2.96 -10.96 23.16
CA THR A 232 -3.28 -9.74 23.91
C THR A 232 -4.58 -9.08 23.48
N GLY A 233 -5.32 -9.67 22.54
CA GLY A 233 -6.59 -9.14 22.03
C GLY A 233 -6.44 -7.99 21.02
N ARG A 234 -5.22 -7.71 20.53
CA ARG A 234 -4.97 -6.71 19.47
C ARG A 234 -5.01 -7.38 18.09
N PRO A 235 -5.26 -6.62 17.00
CA PRO A 235 -5.15 -7.17 15.65
C PRO A 235 -3.79 -7.83 15.43
N ALA A 236 -3.78 -9.00 14.79
CA ALA A 236 -2.53 -9.72 14.55
C ALA A 236 -1.75 -9.23 13.33
N PHE A 237 -2.26 -8.23 12.61
CA PHE A 237 -1.60 -7.54 11.50
C PHE A 237 -1.56 -6.03 11.76
N LEU A 238 -0.42 -5.39 11.50
CA LEU A 238 -0.27 -3.95 11.68
C LEU A 238 0.70 -3.36 10.65
N VAL A 239 0.33 -2.23 10.02
CA VAL A 239 1.17 -1.48 9.10
C VAL A 239 1.59 -0.17 9.74
N GLY A 240 2.90 0.09 9.76
CA GLY A 240 3.49 1.31 10.29
C GLY A 240 3.55 2.46 9.27
N PRO A 241 3.88 3.67 9.74
CA PRO A 241 3.82 4.89 8.94
C PRO A 241 4.87 4.97 7.82
N LYS A 242 5.93 4.16 7.85
CA LYS A 242 6.96 4.13 6.80
C LYS A 242 6.57 3.27 5.59
N ALA A 243 5.49 2.47 5.68
CA ALA A 243 5.03 1.56 4.62
C ALA A 243 3.78 2.10 3.92
N GLN A 244 3.87 3.31 3.34
CA GLN A 244 2.74 4.04 2.77
C GLN A 244 2.17 3.39 1.50
N MET A 245 3.04 2.89 0.60
CA MET A 245 2.61 2.22 -0.62
C MET A 245 1.97 0.86 -0.30
N CYS A 246 2.51 0.14 0.68
CA CYS A 246 1.94 -1.09 1.20
C CYS A 246 0.55 -0.82 1.80
N ARG A 247 0.40 0.21 2.67
CA ARG A 247 -0.88 0.63 3.22
C ARG A 247 -1.91 0.94 2.13
N LYS A 248 -1.49 1.67 1.08
CA LYS A 248 -2.35 1.97 -0.08
C LYS A 248 -2.71 0.73 -0.90
N ALA A 249 -1.76 -0.19 -1.10
CA ALA A 249 -2.02 -1.45 -1.78
C ALA A 249 -3.09 -2.27 -1.04
N LEU A 250 -2.99 -2.35 0.29
CA LEU A 250 -3.92 -3.04 1.17
C LEU A 250 -5.31 -2.38 1.20
N ALA A 251 -5.36 -1.05 1.21
CA ALA A 251 -6.61 -0.28 1.24
C ALA A 251 -7.40 -0.33 -0.08
N GLY A 252 -6.98 -1.13 -1.06
CA GLY A 252 -7.70 -1.35 -2.32
C GLY A 252 -6.96 -0.88 -3.58
N GLY A 253 -5.73 -0.38 -3.45
CA GLY A 253 -4.86 -0.08 -4.59
C GLY A 253 -4.50 -1.34 -5.37
N TYR A 254 -4.23 -2.46 -4.68
CA TYR A 254 -4.04 -3.77 -5.29
C TYR A 254 -5.37 -4.52 -5.35
N LYS A 255 -5.90 -4.71 -6.55
CA LYS A 255 -7.28 -5.14 -6.79
C LYS A 255 -7.45 -5.99 -8.03
N TYR A 256 -8.55 -6.71 -8.09
CA TYR A 256 -9.05 -7.37 -9.29
C TYR A 256 -9.85 -6.37 -10.12
N LYS A 257 -9.54 -6.24 -11.41
CA LYS A 257 -10.33 -5.42 -12.33
C LYS A 257 -11.72 -6.02 -12.53
N ARG A 258 -12.70 -5.13 -12.58
CA ARG A 258 -14.04 -5.50 -12.97
C ARG A 258 -14.07 -5.76 -14.49
N VAL A 259 -14.61 -6.90 -14.88
CA VAL A 259 -14.92 -7.20 -16.28
C VAL A 259 -16.26 -6.52 -16.59
N GLN A 260 -16.28 -5.61 -17.58
CA GLN A 260 -17.51 -4.99 -18.02
C GLN A 260 -18.38 -6.04 -18.72
N VAL A 261 -19.38 -6.57 -18.02
CA VAL A 261 -20.41 -7.44 -18.56
C VAL A 261 -21.76 -6.86 -18.15
N THR A 262 -22.70 -6.86 -19.06
CA THR A 262 -24.09 -6.50 -18.76
C THR A 262 -24.65 -7.55 -17.79
N GLY A 263 -24.96 -7.18 -16.53
CA GLY A 263 -25.45 -8.09 -15.49
C GLY A 263 -24.66 -7.98 -14.19
N GLU A 264 -24.47 -9.09 -13.49
CA GLU A 264 -23.71 -9.14 -12.24
C GLU A 264 -22.23 -8.75 -12.43
N ALA A 265 -21.69 -8.05 -11.45
CA ALA A 265 -20.27 -7.64 -11.45
C ALA A 265 -19.36 -8.86 -11.45
N ARG A 266 -18.63 -9.08 -12.54
CA ARG A 266 -17.58 -10.09 -12.64
C ARG A 266 -16.21 -9.45 -12.55
N PHE A 267 -15.28 -10.13 -11.95
CA PHE A 267 -13.90 -9.68 -11.79
C PHE A 267 -12.96 -10.64 -12.51
N GLN A 268 -11.80 -10.15 -12.87
CA GLN A 268 -10.72 -10.98 -13.41
C GLN A 268 -10.27 -12.01 -12.37
N ASP A 269 -9.80 -13.16 -12.83
CA ASP A 269 -9.30 -14.23 -11.94
C ASP A 269 -7.96 -13.86 -11.27
N LYS A 270 -7.21 -12.94 -11.88
CA LYS A 270 -5.92 -12.44 -11.36
C LYS A 270 -6.02 -10.94 -11.08
N PRO A 271 -5.34 -10.48 -10.02
CA PRO A 271 -5.27 -9.05 -9.74
C PRO A 271 -4.65 -8.25 -10.89
N ASP A 272 -5.05 -7.00 -10.99
CA ASP A 272 -4.48 -6.07 -11.95
C ASP A 272 -3.01 -5.77 -11.62
N LYS A 273 -2.15 -5.86 -12.63
CA LYS A 273 -0.76 -5.44 -12.52
C LYS A 273 -0.70 -3.92 -12.64
N ASN A 274 -0.56 -3.25 -11.52
CA ASN A 274 -0.45 -1.80 -11.41
C ASN A 274 0.70 -1.43 -10.45
N ARG A 275 0.91 -0.16 -10.18
CA ARG A 275 1.99 0.31 -9.29
C ARG A 275 1.95 -0.27 -7.86
N TYR A 276 0.77 -0.72 -7.40
CA TYR A 276 0.58 -1.32 -6.09
C TYR A 276 0.81 -2.83 -6.07
N SER A 277 0.80 -3.48 -7.24
CA SER A 277 0.97 -4.93 -7.29
C SER A 277 2.34 -5.37 -6.80
N HIS A 278 3.40 -4.60 -7.11
CA HIS A 278 4.76 -4.94 -6.73
C HIS A 278 4.98 -4.94 -5.21
N VAL A 279 4.52 -3.89 -4.53
CA VAL A 279 4.60 -3.84 -3.06
C VAL A 279 3.66 -4.86 -2.41
N GLY A 280 2.50 -5.14 -3.04
CA GLY A 280 1.57 -6.17 -2.59
C GLY A 280 2.16 -7.59 -2.74
N ASP A 281 2.86 -7.88 -3.84
CA ASP A 281 3.56 -9.14 -4.04
C ASP A 281 4.76 -9.27 -3.08
N ALA A 282 5.55 -8.20 -2.88
CA ALA A 282 6.63 -8.17 -1.89
C ALA A 282 6.12 -8.42 -0.45
N LEU A 283 4.97 -7.85 -0.07
CA LEU A 283 4.31 -8.14 1.20
C LEU A 283 4.01 -9.63 1.36
N GLN A 284 3.49 -10.27 0.31
CA GLN A 284 3.18 -11.69 0.34
C GLN A 284 4.44 -12.54 0.56
N TYR A 285 5.56 -12.21 -0.09
CA TYR A 285 6.83 -12.90 0.11
C TYR A 285 7.38 -12.69 1.53
N MET A 286 7.26 -11.50 2.08
CA MET A 286 7.60 -11.24 3.48
C MET A 286 6.75 -12.08 4.44
N CYS A 287 5.45 -12.18 4.21
CA CYS A 287 4.54 -12.98 5.03
C CYS A 287 4.85 -14.48 4.94
N LEU A 288 5.20 -14.99 3.74
CA LEU A 288 5.67 -16.36 3.55
C LEU A 288 6.91 -16.66 4.40
N GLY A 289 7.90 -15.76 4.36
CA GLY A 289 9.09 -15.87 5.21
C GLY A 289 8.78 -15.86 6.70
N ALA A 290 7.83 -15.03 7.13
CA ALA A 290 7.45 -14.93 8.53
C ALA A 290 6.81 -16.20 9.11
N VAL A 291 6.07 -16.96 8.29
CA VAL A 291 5.42 -18.21 8.76
C VAL A 291 6.27 -19.45 8.54
N GLY A 292 7.27 -19.40 7.64
CA GLY A 292 8.14 -20.53 7.31
C GLY A 292 7.45 -21.63 6.47
N GLU A 293 8.28 -22.49 5.87
CA GLU A 293 7.81 -23.53 4.94
C GLU A 293 6.89 -24.59 5.60
N ASN A 294 7.20 -25.00 6.81
CA ASN A 294 6.49 -26.08 7.49
C ASN A 294 5.01 -25.76 7.74
N ARG A 295 4.67 -24.49 7.91
CA ARG A 295 3.30 -24.06 8.15
C ARG A 295 2.47 -23.98 6.87
N VAL A 296 3.12 -23.72 5.75
CA VAL A 296 2.47 -23.62 4.44
C VAL A 296 2.18 -25.00 3.84
N ILE A 297 3.07 -25.98 4.05
CA ILE A 297 2.95 -27.34 3.51
C ILE A 297 2.04 -28.21 4.39
N GLY A 298 2.02 -27.96 5.70
CA GLY A 298 1.37 -28.82 6.70
C GLY A 298 -0.14 -28.68 6.86
N GLY A 299 -0.80 -27.72 6.17
CA GLY A 299 -2.24 -27.42 6.35
C GLY A 299 -2.57 -27.30 7.84
N TYR A 300 -2.90 -26.16 8.32
CA TYR A 300 -3.41 -25.73 9.64
C TYR A 300 -3.56 -26.83 10.74
N GLY A 301 -2.48 -27.51 11.08
CA GLY A 301 -2.38 -28.26 12.31
C GLY A 301 -1.88 -27.31 13.39
N GLU A 302 -2.59 -27.23 14.51
CA GLU A 302 -2.16 -26.52 15.72
C GLU A 302 -0.74 -26.97 16.08
N GLN A 303 0.29 -26.18 15.72
CA GLN A 303 1.60 -26.31 16.29
C GLN A 303 1.77 -25.18 17.30
N GLU A 304 1.87 -25.56 18.57
CA GLU A 304 2.34 -24.69 19.65
C GLU A 304 3.63 -24.02 19.23
N LEU A 305 3.63 -22.69 19.23
CA LEU A 305 4.85 -21.90 19.10
C LEU A 305 5.75 -22.23 20.29
N ASP A 306 6.86 -22.90 20.04
CA ASP A 306 7.86 -23.19 21.05
C ASP A 306 8.55 -21.87 21.49
N TYR A 307 8.12 -21.34 22.61
CA TYR A 307 8.67 -20.14 23.25
C TYR A 307 9.93 -20.41 24.08
N SER A 308 10.58 -21.59 23.93
CA SER A 308 11.68 -22.04 24.84
C SER A 308 13.02 -21.34 24.63
N THR A 309 13.18 -20.45 23.65
CA THR A 309 14.49 -19.85 23.32
C THR A 309 14.69 -18.41 23.77
N THR A 310 13.85 -17.86 24.66
CA THR A 310 14.05 -16.48 25.12
C THR A 310 14.27 -16.39 26.63
N ASN A 311 15.28 -17.06 27.15
CA ASN A 311 15.84 -16.76 28.48
C ASN A 311 17.34 -17.09 28.54
N ARG A 312 18.17 -16.24 27.97
CA ARG A 312 19.54 -16.04 28.44
C ARG A 312 19.67 -14.61 28.90
N MET A 313 19.33 -14.39 30.18
CA MET A 313 19.84 -13.24 30.89
C MET A 313 21.38 -13.36 30.93
N ILE A 314 22.04 -12.31 30.49
CA ILE A 314 23.46 -12.09 30.78
C ILE A 314 23.48 -11.36 32.13
N VAL A 315 24.11 -11.98 33.08
CA VAL A 315 24.55 -11.40 34.37
C VAL A 315 25.77 -10.54 34.09
#